data_1758fb0551b00f7da5656dc937deb7d0
#
_entry.id   1758fb0551b00f7da5656dc937deb7d0
#
_cell.length_a   1.000
_cell.length_b   1.000
_cell.length_c   1.000
_cell.angle_alpha   90.00
_cell.angle_beta   90.00
_cell.angle_gamma   90.00
#
_symmetry.space_group_name_H-M   'P 1'
#
loop_
_entity.id
_entity.type
_entity.pdbx_description
1 polymer ?
#
loop_
_entity_poly.entity_id
_entity_poly.type
_entity_poly.pdbx_seq_one_letter_code
_entity_poly.pdbx_strand_id
1 'polypeptide(L)'
;MALAKISGENRRTKSMLFLIFCALAGIVPHLIEPTKNLYPSITLAVLLGGYGLKVVLRDRRENYQLQKEYLGDNKNFLETLPKVDVLVAARDEENVIERLVSRLLSIEYPEEKLSLWIIDDGSQDHTPDLLKKLRTTFSRINVLSRPLMSGGGKSGALNAVLNKTDGEWLFILDADAQLQSNVLLRAIALALNGGWSGVQLRKSVVNCELNQIAAYQAMEMAMD
;
A
#
# COMPACT_ATOMS: atom_id res chain seq x y z
N MET A 1 23.54 1.20 10.35
CA MET A 1 23.31 1.74 8.99
C MET A 1 24.06 0.89 7.94
N ALA A 2 23.66 -0.38 7.69
CA ALA A 2 24.35 -1.27 6.74
C ALA A 2 23.53 -2.49 6.29
N LEU A 3 22.23 -2.40 6.03
CA LEU A 3 21.43 -3.59 5.65
C LEU A 3 20.54 -3.45 4.42
N ALA A 4 20.50 -2.29 3.77
CA ALA A 4 19.59 -2.10 2.62
C ALA A 4 20.16 -2.52 1.26
N LYS A 5 21.40 -3.00 1.16
CA LYS A 5 22.09 -3.20 -0.14
C LYS A 5 21.98 -4.61 -0.74
N ILE A 6 21.48 -5.59 0.00
CA ILE A 6 21.57 -7.00 -0.43
C ILE A 6 20.34 -7.49 -1.25
N SER A 7 19.16 -6.86 -1.14
CA SER A 7 17.95 -7.39 -1.80
C SER A 7 17.80 -6.99 -3.27
N GLY A 8 18.34 -5.85 -3.69
CA GLY A 8 18.18 -5.33 -5.06
C GLY A 8 18.98 -6.10 -6.12
N GLU A 9 20.16 -6.56 -5.77
CA GLU A 9 21.06 -7.25 -6.71
C GLU A 9 20.55 -8.66 -7.05
N ASN A 10 20.01 -9.37 -6.06
CA ASN A 10 19.42 -10.70 -6.22
C ASN A 10 18.15 -10.70 -7.08
N ARG A 11 17.38 -9.61 -7.08
CA ARG A 11 16.15 -9.49 -7.86
C ARG A 11 16.44 -9.25 -9.34
N ARG A 12 17.41 -8.40 -9.66
CA ARG A 12 17.85 -8.15 -11.05
C ARG A 12 18.43 -9.39 -11.69
N THR A 13 19.27 -10.14 -10.98
CA THR A 13 19.86 -11.40 -11.45
C THR A 13 18.79 -12.46 -11.71
N LYS A 14 17.80 -12.61 -10.82
CA LYS A 14 16.68 -13.53 -11.01
C LYS A 14 15.81 -13.16 -12.21
N SER A 15 15.52 -11.88 -12.39
CA SER A 15 14.75 -11.38 -13.54
C SER A 15 15.52 -11.59 -14.86
N MET A 16 16.82 -11.36 -14.85
CA MET A 16 17.67 -11.58 -16.03
C MET A 16 17.76 -13.07 -16.42
N LEU A 17 17.94 -13.94 -15.44
CA LEU A 17 17.91 -15.39 -15.64
C LEU A 17 16.57 -15.88 -16.16
N PHE A 18 15.47 -15.33 -15.66
CA PHE A 18 14.12 -15.62 -16.15
C PHE A 18 13.93 -15.18 -17.60
N LEU A 19 14.39 -13.98 -17.98
CA LEU A 19 14.33 -13.50 -19.36
C LEU A 19 15.17 -14.35 -20.31
N ILE A 20 16.37 -14.73 -19.90
CA ILE A 20 17.24 -15.65 -20.67
C ILE A 20 16.56 -17.00 -20.86
N PHE A 21 15.94 -17.53 -19.79
CA PHE A 21 15.19 -18.78 -19.86
C PHE A 21 14.01 -18.69 -20.83
N CYS A 22 13.23 -17.61 -20.77
CA CYS A 22 12.11 -17.38 -21.70
C CYS A 22 12.58 -17.24 -23.16
N ALA A 23 13.69 -16.54 -23.39
CA ALA A 23 14.28 -16.41 -24.72
C ALA A 23 14.75 -17.78 -25.29
N LEU A 24 15.44 -18.57 -24.48
CA LEU A 24 15.87 -19.91 -24.86
C LEU A 24 14.67 -20.84 -25.11
N ALA A 25 13.65 -20.81 -24.25
CA ALA A 25 12.43 -21.56 -24.39
C ALA A 25 11.63 -21.20 -25.68
N GLY A 26 11.75 -19.94 -26.13
CA GLY A 26 11.16 -19.47 -27.38
C GLY A 26 11.97 -19.88 -28.62
N ILE A 27 13.30 -19.88 -28.56
CA ILE A 27 14.19 -20.10 -29.69
C ILE A 27 14.43 -21.61 -29.92
N VAL A 28 14.68 -22.40 -28.86
CA VAL A 28 15.03 -23.82 -28.94
C VAL A 28 14.00 -24.67 -29.73
N PRO A 29 12.68 -24.46 -29.60
CA PRO A 29 11.69 -25.18 -30.37
C PRO A 29 11.79 -24.98 -31.89
N HIS A 30 12.27 -23.80 -32.33
CA HIS A 30 12.44 -23.52 -33.76
C HIS A 30 13.70 -24.16 -34.38
N LEU A 31 14.61 -24.64 -33.53
CA LEU A 31 15.83 -25.33 -33.95
C LEU A 31 15.65 -26.85 -34.04
N ILE A 32 14.57 -27.41 -33.51
CA ILE A 32 14.23 -28.81 -33.47
C ILE A 32 13.02 -29.04 -34.38
N GLU A 33 12.99 -30.14 -35.14
CA GLU A 33 11.99 -30.46 -36.17
C GLU A 33 10.54 -30.08 -35.81
N PRO A 34 9.79 -29.41 -36.72
CA PRO A 34 8.50 -28.75 -36.41
C PRO A 34 7.37 -29.71 -36.01
N THR A 35 7.50 -31.01 -36.24
CA THR A 35 6.44 -32.00 -36.02
C THR A 35 6.36 -32.59 -34.60
N LYS A 36 7.32 -32.29 -33.72
CA LYS A 36 7.37 -32.83 -32.33
C LYS A 36 7.34 -31.78 -31.23
N ASN A 37 6.93 -30.56 -31.54
CA ASN A 37 7.20 -29.34 -30.72
C ASN A 37 6.17 -28.99 -29.65
N LEU A 38 5.27 -29.88 -29.24
CA LEU A 38 4.32 -29.64 -28.16
C LEU A 38 4.95 -29.74 -26.75
N TYR A 39 6.01 -30.53 -26.60
CA TYR A 39 6.62 -30.76 -25.28
C TYR A 39 7.22 -29.53 -24.61
N PRO A 40 7.99 -28.65 -25.28
CA PRO A 40 8.52 -27.45 -24.63
C PRO A 40 7.43 -26.48 -24.14
N SER A 41 6.37 -26.33 -24.94
CA SER A 41 5.24 -25.43 -24.57
C SER A 41 4.45 -25.98 -23.38
N ILE A 42 4.21 -27.29 -23.35
CA ILE A 42 3.55 -27.93 -22.19
C ILE A 42 4.43 -27.84 -20.96
N THR A 43 5.75 -28.09 -21.09
CA THR A 43 6.68 -27.96 -19.95
C THR A 43 6.70 -26.55 -19.39
N LEU A 44 6.75 -25.52 -20.26
CA LEU A 44 6.70 -24.12 -19.84
C LEU A 44 5.36 -23.79 -19.16
N ALA A 45 4.24 -24.23 -19.70
CA ALA A 45 2.92 -24.04 -19.12
C ALA A 45 2.81 -24.67 -17.72
N VAL A 46 3.34 -25.88 -17.54
CA VAL A 46 3.36 -26.56 -16.23
C VAL A 46 4.26 -25.83 -15.23
N LEU A 47 5.43 -25.36 -15.65
CA LEU A 47 6.33 -24.59 -14.79
C LEU A 47 5.72 -23.25 -14.36
N LEU A 48 5.12 -22.50 -15.30
CA LEU A 48 4.45 -21.24 -15.02
C LEU A 48 3.21 -21.45 -14.14
N GLY A 49 2.41 -22.46 -14.43
CA GLY A 49 1.25 -22.85 -13.61
C GLY A 49 1.65 -23.25 -12.19
N GLY A 50 2.69 -24.06 -12.04
CA GLY A 50 3.24 -24.45 -10.75
C GLY A 50 3.81 -23.28 -9.95
N TYR A 51 4.50 -22.36 -10.64
CA TYR A 51 4.98 -21.12 -10.02
C TYR A 51 3.82 -20.23 -9.57
N GLY A 52 2.81 -20.02 -10.44
CA GLY A 52 1.61 -19.25 -10.10
C GLY A 52 0.87 -19.84 -8.91
N LEU A 53 0.68 -21.17 -8.90
CA LEU A 53 0.06 -21.87 -7.77
C LEU A 53 0.88 -21.68 -6.47
N LYS A 54 2.20 -21.81 -6.55
CA LYS A 54 3.09 -21.56 -5.40
C LYS A 54 2.94 -20.15 -4.86
N VAL A 55 2.87 -19.14 -5.73
CA VAL A 55 2.69 -17.73 -5.33
C VAL A 55 1.34 -17.55 -4.62
N VAL A 56 0.25 -18.06 -5.20
CA VAL A 56 -1.10 -17.97 -4.61
C VAL A 56 -1.19 -18.68 -3.26
N LEU A 57 -0.62 -19.86 -3.14
CA LEU A 57 -0.62 -20.63 -1.89
C LEU A 57 0.22 -19.95 -0.80
N ARG A 58 1.35 -19.33 -1.18
CA ARG A 58 2.19 -18.57 -0.28
C ARG A 58 1.46 -17.34 0.24
N ASP A 59 0.83 -16.55 -0.65
CA ASP A 59 0.07 -15.35 -0.30
C ASP A 59 -1.07 -15.68 0.68
N ARG A 60 -1.84 -16.75 0.42
CA ARG A 60 -2.88 -17.23 1.33
C ARG A 60 -2.33 -17.65 2.69
N ARG A 61 -1.17 -18.29 2.73
CA ARG A 61 -0.54 -18.76 3.97
C ARG A 61 -0.02 -17.60 4.80
N GLU A 62 0.64 -16.63 4.18
CA GLU A 62 1.14 -15.41 4.82
C GLU A 62 -0.03 -14.59 5.40
N ASN A 63 -1.10 -14.36 4.63
CA ASN A 63 -2.30 -13.68 5.09
C ASN A 63 -2.98 -14.39 6.27
N TYR A 64 -3.05 -15.72 6.25
CA TYR A 64 -3.62 -16.52 7.34
C TYR A 64 -2.77 -16.43 8.62
N GLN A 65 -1.46 -16.52 8.50
CA GLN A 65 -0.54 -16.40 9.65
C GLN A 65 -0.61 -15.00 10.27
N LEU A 66 -0.59 -13.96 9.46
CA LEU A 66 -0.76 -12.58 9.92
C LEU A 66 -2.07 -12.40 10.68
N GLN A 67 -3.18 -12.90 10.15
CA GLN A 67 -4.48 -12.79 10.78
C GLN A 67 -4.53 -13.54 12.12
N LYS A 68 -3.91 -14.71 12.21
CA LYS A 68 -3.85 -15.50 13.45
C LYS A 68 -2.98 -14.85 14.52
N GLU A 69 -1.85 -14.28 14.14
CA GLU A 69 -0.90 -13.62 15.05
C GLU A 69 -1.46 -12.31 15.63
N TYR A 70 -2.31 -11.62 14.86
CA TYR A 70 -2.94 -10.34 15.26
C TYR A 70 -4.23 -10.49 16.03
N LEU A 71 -5.01 -11.52 15.76
CA LEU A 71 -6.24 -11.83 16.52
C LEU A 71 -5.96 -12.63 17.79
N GLY A 72 -4.73 -13.11 17.95
CA GLY A 72 -4.27 -13.72 19.20
C GLY A 72 -3.98 -12.64 20.25
N ASP A 73 -4.46 -12.85 21.44
CA ASP A 73 -4.46 -12.01 22.65
C ASP A 73 -3.04 -11.59 23.14
N ASN A 74 -2.21 -11.06 22.22
CA ASN A 74 -0.81 -10.76 22.47
C ASN A 74 -0.63 -9.30 22.89
N LYS A 75 -0.94 -8.99 24.17
CA LYS A 75 -0.69 -7.67 24.77
C LYS A 75 0.75 -7.18 24.53
N ASN A 76 1.72 -8.09 24.56
CA ASN A 76 3.13 -7.78 24.31
C ASN A 76 3.37 -7.25 22.89
N PHE A 77 2.56 -7.65 21.91
CA PHE A 77 2.70 -7.15 20.54
C PHE A 77 2.32 -5.67 20.41
N LEU A 78 1.25 -5.23 21.07
CA LEU A 78 0.83 -3.83 21.06
C LEU A 78 1.91 -2.90 21.66
N GLU A 79 2.66 -3.39 22.66
CA GLU A 79 3.76 -2.65 23.27
C GLU A 79 4.95 -2.49 22.31
N THR A 80 5.19 -3.46 21.41
CA THR A 80 6.29 -3.45 20.45
C THR A 80 6.01 -2.66 19.18
N LEU A 81 4.76 -2.22 18.95
CA LEU A 81 4.40 -1.45 17.79
C LEU A 81 5.19 -0.13 17.72
N PRO A 82 5.70 0.25 16.53
CA PRO A 82 6.39 1.52 16.33
C PRO A 82 5.42 2.71 16.34
N LYS A 83 5.95 3.91 16.48
CA LYS A 83 5.18 5.13 16.22
C LYS A 83 4.92 5.29 14.73
N VAL A 84 3.70 5.69 14.36
CA VAL A 84 3.27 5.90 12.99
C VAL A 84 2.63 7.28 12.82
N ASP A 85 3.07 8.00 11.81
CA ASP A 85 2.40 9.20 11.33
C ASP A 85 1.57 8.88 10.08
N VAL A 86 0.26 9.11 10.16
CA VAL A 86 -0.66 9.00 9.03
C VAL A 86 -0.74 10.36 8.35
N LEU A 87 -0.40 10.42 7.07
CA LEU A 87 -0.34 11.65 6.29
C LEU A 87 -1.40 11.62 5.19
N VAL A 88 -2.26 12.63 5.15
CA VAL A 88 -3.26 12.81 4.09
C VAL A 88 -3.15 14.21 3.53
N ALA A 89 -2.83 14.32 2.23
CA ALA A 89 -2.95 15.58 1.52
C ALA A 89 -4.38 15.73 0.98
N ALA A 90 -5.03 16.85 1.26
CA ALA A 90 -6.36 17.20 0.81
C ALA A 90 -6.34 18.53 0.06
N ARG A 91 -7.12 18.63 -1.01
CA ARG A 91 -7.35 19.87 -1.72
C ARG A 91 -8.73 19.85 -2.35
N ASP A 92 -9.55 20.85 -2.00
CA ASP A 92 -10.93 20.99 -2.46
C ASP A 92 -11.77 19.72 -2.21
N GLU A 93 -11.70 19.21 -0.96
CA GLU A 93 -12.28 17.93 -0.54
C GLU A 93 -13.47 18.11 0.44
N GLU A 94 -14.20 19.23 0.37
CA GLU A 94 -15.30 19.56 1.30
C GLU A 94 -16.34 18.45 1.43
N ASN A 95 -16.60 17.68 0.35
CA ASN A 95 -17.61 16.63 0.32
C ASN A 95 -17.18 15.32 1.00
N VAL A 96 -15.87 15.14 1.23
CA VAL A 96 -15.33 13.87 1.75
C VAL A 96 -14.55 14.01 3.06
N ILE A 97 -14.16 15.23 3.43
CA ILE A 97 -13.24 15.49 4.56
C ILE A 97 -13.79 15.00 5.91
N GLU A 98 -15.07 15.18 6.20
CA GLU A 98 -15.66 14.72 7.46
C GLU A 98 -15.66 13.17 7.52
N ARG A 99 -15.94 12.51 6.41
CA ARG A 99 -15.90 11.05 6.30
C ARG A 99 -14.47 10.52 6.39
N LEU A 100 -13.50 11.22 5.79
CA LEU A 100 -12.09 10.90 5.93
C LEU A 100 -11.67 10.93 7.40
N VAL A 101 -11.97 12.02 8.10
CA VAL A 101 -11.64 12.18 9.52
C VAL A 101 -12.25 11.07 10.37
N SER A 102 -13.53 10.74 10.14
CA SER A 102 -14.19 9.64 10.84
C SER A 102 -13.45 8.30 10.63
N ARG A 103 -12.97 8.03 9.41
CA ARG A 103 -12.20 6.82 9.10
C ARG A 103 -10.83 6.82 9.77
N LEU A 104 -10.12 7.96 9.75
CA LEU A 104 -8.82 8.08 10.42
C LEU A 104 -8.94 7.83 11.93
N LEU A 105 -9.99 8.35 12.55
CA LEU A 105 -10.26 8.14 13.97
C LEU A 105 -10.66 6.70 14.31
N SER A 106 -11.16 5.93 13.34
CA SER A 106 -11.51 4.52 13.50
C SER A 106 -10.34 3.55 13.31
N ILE A 107 -9.14 4.04 13.00
CA ILE A 107 -7.96 3.19 12.84
C ILE A 107 -7.62 2.52 14.17
N GLU A 108 -7.56 1.20 14.15
CA GLU A 108 -7.14 0.37 15.28
C GLU A 108 -5.62 0.41 15.43
N TYR A 109 -5.14 1.31 16.29
CA TYR A 109 -3.73 1.44 16.64
C TYR A 109 -3.63 2.13 18.00
N PRO A 110 -2.59 1.86 18.84
CA PRO A 110 -2.42 2.54 20.12
C PRO A 110 -2.37 4.06 19.95
N GLU A 111 -3.20 4.78 20.68
CA GLU A 111 -3.39 6.23 20.50
C GLU A 111 -2.10 7.02 20.69
N GLU A 112 -1.30 6.63 21.66
CA GLU A 112 -0.02 7.24 21.99
C GLU A 112 1.07 7.01 20.94
N LYS A 113 0.83 6.07 20.00
CA LYS A 113 1.74 5.71 18.92
C LYS A 113 1.23 6.13 17.54
N LEU A 114 0.11 6.85 17.47
CA LEU A 114 -0.55 7.26 16.22
C LEU A 114 -0.74 8.76 16.17
N SER A 115 -0.10 9.40 15.20
CA SER A 115 -0.32 10.81 14.87
C SER A 115 -1.07 10.92 13.54
N LEU A 116 -2.15 11.71 13.50
CA LEU A 116 -2.96 11.93 12.32
C LEU A 116 -2.70 13.33 11.76
N TRP A 117 -2.23 13.42 10.53
CA TRP A 117 -1.91 14.67 9.84
C TRP A 117 -2.76 14.84 8.60
N ILE A 118 -3.50 15.95 8.52
CA ILE A 118 -4.22 16.36 7.31
C ILE A 118 -3.56 17.64 6.81
N ILE A 119 -3.09 17.60 5.57
CA ILE A 119 -2.41 18.71 4.92
C ILE A 119 -3.35 19.32 3.90
N ASP A 120 -3.86 20.50 4.20
CA ASP A 120 -4.64 21.30 3.27
C ASP A 120 -3.69 22.01 2.28
N ASP A 121 -3.72 21.60 1.02
CA ASP A 121 -2.85 22.11 -0.05
C ASP A 121 -3.45 23.33 -0.76
N GLY A 122 -3.88 24.31 0.02
CA GLY A 122 -4.42 25.56 -0.49
C GLY A 122 -5.80 25.41 -1.12
N SER A 123 -6.73 24.73 -0.44
CA SER A 123 -8.12 24.60 -0.86
C SER A 123 -8.82 25.94 -1.01
N GLN A 124 -9.75 26.03 -1.97
CA GLN A 124 -10.55 27.23 -2.26
C GLN A 124 -12.04 27.05 -1.93
N ASP A 125 -12.44 25.84 -1.56
CA ASP A 125 -13.78 25.48 -1.09
C ASP A 125 -13.90 25.59 0.44
N HIS A 126 -14.89 24.95 1.04
CA HIS A 126 -15.10 24.94 2.50
C HIS A 126 -14.19 23.96 3.27
N THR A 127 -13.25 23.27 2.61
CA THR A 127 -12.32 22.31 3.25
C THR A 127 -11.56 22.94 4.43
N PRO A 128 -10.96 24.16 4.34
CA PRO A 128 -10.23 24.75 5.46
C PRO A 128 -11.09 25.01 6.70
N ASP A 129 -12.34 25.49 6.50
CA ASP A 129 -13.27 25.76 7.59
C ASP A 129 -13.71 24.47 8.28
N LEU A 130 -14.00 23.44 7.52
CA LEU A 130 -14.33 22.10 8.03
C LEU A 130 -13.17 21.51 8.82
N LEU A 131 -11.93 21.58 8.31
CA LEU A 131 -10.74 21.11 9.00
C LEU A 131 -10.51 21.87 10.32
N LYS A 132 -10.72 23.19 10.36
CA LYS A 132 -10.63 23.98 11.58
C LYS A 132 -11.64 23.51 12.63
N LYS A 133 -12.89 23.28 12.24
CA LYS A 133 -13.94 22.75 13.10
C LYS A 133 -13.60 21.35 13.62
N LEU A 134 -13.17 20.45 12.72
CA LEU A 134 -12.80 19.07 13.08
C LEU A 134 -11.62 19.02 14.05
N ARG A 135 -10.61 19.86 13.86
CA ARG A 135 -9.47 19.98 14.77
C ARG A 135 -9.88 20.45 16.18
N THR A 136 -10.87 21.34 16.30
CA THR A 136 -11.37 21.75 17.61
C THR A 136 -12.18 20.66 18.31
N THR A 137 -12.84 19.81 17.51
CA THR A 137 -13.65 18.70 18.03
C THR A 137 -12.81 17.47 18.39
N PHE A 138 -11.76 17.19 17.61
CA PHE A 138 -10.92 16.00 17.74
C PHE A 138 -9.45 16.38 17.93
N SER A 139 -8.98 16.36 19.16
CA SER A 139 -7.61 16.75 19.53
C SER A 139 -6.50 15.86 18.90
N ARG A 140 -6.86 14.65 18.45
CA ARG A 140 -5.93 13.72 17.79
C ARG A 140 -5.55 14.11 16.36
N ILE A 141 -6.22 15.12 15.78
CA ILE A 141 -5.99 15.51 14.39
C ILE A 141 -5.10 16.74 14.34
N ASN A 142 -4.00 16.63 13.64
CA ASN A 142 -3.13 17.72 13.30
C ASN A 142 -3.47 18.24 11.90
N VAL A 143 -3.60 19.53 11.74
CA VAL A 143 -3.89 20.18 10.46
C VAL A 143 -2.73 21.11 10.11
N LEU A 144 -2.20 20.98 8.91
CA LEU A 144 -1.22 21.87 8.30
C LEU A 144 -1.84 22.49 7.05
N SER A 145 -2.08 23.82 7.07
CA SER A 145 -2.55 24.53 5.87
C SER A 145 -1.37 25.14 5.13
N ARG A 146 -1.33 24.96 3.82
CA ARG A 146 -0.37 25.57 2.90
C ARG A 146 -1.03 26.71 2.12
N PRO A 147 -0.30 27.77 1.83
CA PRO A 147 -0.79 28.82 0.95
C PRO A 147 -1.19 28.29 -0.43
N LEU A 148 -2.17 28.92 -1.05
CA LEU A 148 -2.49 28.67 -2.44
C LEU A 148 -1.22 28.82 -3.31
N MET A 149 -1.04 27.94 -4.29
CA MET A 149 0.10 27.92 -5.20
C MET A 149 1.48 27.65 -4.56
N SER A 150 1.52 26.99 -3.42
CA SER A 150 2.80 26.56 -2.77
C SER A 150 3.66 25.63 -3.65
N GLY A 151 3.12 25.13 -4.74
CA GLY A 151 3.80 24.23 -5.67
C GLY A 151 4.03 22.82 -5.16
N GLY A 152 4.54 21.93 -6.05
CA GLY A 152 4.85 20.54 -5.71
C GLY A 152 3.64 19.61 -5.57
N GLY A 153 2.41 20.11 -5.67
CA GLY A 153 1.19 19.31 -5.55
C GLY A 153 1.18 18.42 -4.31
N LYS A 154 0.61 17.22 -4.43
CA LYS A 154 0.52 16.26 -3.33
C LYS A 154 1.87 15.96 -2.67
N SER A 155 2.93 15.76 -3.46
CA SER A 155 4.26 15.50 -2.92
C SER A 155 4.80 16.71 -2.14
N GLY A 156 4.56 17.92 -2.63
CA GLY A 156 4.91 19.15 -1.91
C GLY A 156 4.16 19.30 -0.59
N ALA A 157 2.87 18.94 -0.57
CA ALA A 157 2.05 18.94 0.63
C ALA A 157 2.60 17.93 1.67
N LEU A 158 2.86 16.70 1.26
CA LEU A 158 3.43 15.68 2.14
C LEU A 158 4.81 16.07 2.68
N ASN A 159 5.70 16.61 1.83
CA ASN A 159 7.01 17.07 2.26
C ASN A 159 6.95 18.20 3.29
N ALA A 160 5.95 19.08 3.21
CA ALA A 160 5.81 20.20 4.15
C ALA A 160 5.57 19.77 5.60
N VAL A 161 5.07 18.57 5.82
CA VAL A 161 4.78 18.05 7.17
C VAL A 161 5.90 17.18 7.72
N LEU A 162 6.83 16.69 6.91
CA LEU A 162 7.87 15.73 7.34
C LEU A 162 8.71 16.21 8.53
N ASN A 163 9.01 17.51 8.60
CA ASN A 163 9.77 18.08 9.73
C ASN A 163 8.98 18.15 11.04
N LYS A 164 7.69 17.82 11.01
CA LYS A 164 6.80 17.82 12.18
C LYS A 164 6.42 16.41 12.61
N THR A 165 6.77 15.41 11.81
CA THR A 165 6.54 13.99 12.10
C THR A 165 7.67 13.44 12.96
N ASP A 166 7.36 12.58 13.92
CA ASP A 166 8.30 11.89 14.78
C ASP A 166 8.11 10.35 14.76
N GLY A 167 7.23 9.87 13.91
CA GLY A 167 6.97 8.44 13.72
C GLY A 167 8.13 7.72 13.02
N GLU A 168 8.35 6.48 13.41
CA GLU A 168 9.29 5.57 12.75
C GLU A 168 8.78 5.15 11.35
N TRP A 169 7.46 5.20 11.18
CA TRP A 169 6.78 4.85 9.94
C TRP A 169 5.85 5.97 9.48
N LEU A 170 5.77 6.14 8.17
CA LEU A 170 4.82 7.04 7.52
C LEU A 170 3.78 6.22 6.77
N PHE A 171 2.50 6.48 7.06
CA PHE A 171 1.38 5.86 6.38
C PHE A 171 0.66 6.91 5.52
N ILE A 172 0.87 6.87 4.20
CA ILE A 172 0.37 7.88 3.27
C ILE A 172 -0.93 7.39 2.64
N LEU A 173 -1.97 8.24 2.68
CA LEU A 173 -3.30 7.94 2.16
C LEU A 173 -3.78 9.03 1.21
N ASP A 174 -4.70 8.63 0.32
CA ASP A 174 -5.50 9.56 -0.47
C ASP A 174 -6.72 10.03 0.34
N ALA A 175 -7.20 11.25 0.12
CA ALA A 175 -8.32 11.83 0.88
C ALA A 175 -9.64 11.06 0.67
N ASP A 176 -9.80 10.42 -0.45
CA ASP A 176 -10.96 9.57 -0.81
C ASP A 176 -10.81 8.10 -0.39
N ALA A 177 -9.67 7.70 0.17
CA ALA A 177 -9.39 6.32 0.52
C ALA A 177 -10.43 5.73 1.49
N GLN A 178 -10.85 4.51 1.20
CA GLN A 178 -11.64 3.70 2.12
C GLN A 178 -10.73 2.67 2.79
N LEU A 179 -10.74 2.65 4.11
CA LEU A 179 -9.85 1.83 4.92
C LEU A 179 -10.66 0.88 5.82
N GLN A 180 -10.13 -0.32 6.00
CA GLN A 180 -10.51 -1.16 7.13
C GLN A 180 -9.82 -0.64 8.39
N SER A 181 -10.48 -0.68 9.55
CA SER A 181 -9.92 -0.16 10.81
C SER A 181 -8.57 -0.77 11.17
N ASN A 182 -8.36 -2.05 10.87
CA ASN A 182 -7.15 -2.82 11.19
C ASN A 182 -6.05 -2.77 10.10
N VAL A 183 -6.23 -1.97 9.03
CA VAL A 183 -5.30 -1.98 7.88
C VAL A 183 -3.89 -1.56 8.27
N LEU A 184 -3.77 -0.54 9.12
CA LEU A 184 -2.47 -0.05 9.59
C LEU A 184 -1.74 -1.11 10.40
N LEU A 185 -2.45 -1.72 11.36
CA LEU A 185 -1.91 -2.77 12.21
C LEU A 185 -1.37 -3.94 11.37
N ARG A 186 -2.13 -4.38 10.37
CA ARG A 186 -1.74 -5.45 9.44
C ARG A 186 -0.52 -5.06 8.59
N ALA A 187 -0.48 -3.82 8.09
CA ALA A 187 0.63 -3.34 7.27
C ALA A 187 1.94 -3.27 8.06
N ILE A 188 1.89 -2.72 9.26
CA ILE A 188 3.07 -2.63 10.16
C ILE A 188 3.57 -4.01 10.53
N ALA A 189 2.68 -4.91 10.81
CA ALA A 189 3.05 -6.25 11.14
C ALA A 189 3.71 -7.00 9.99
N LEU A 190 3.14 -6.91 8.80
CA LEU A 190 3.76 -7.48 7.61
C LEU A 190 5.17 -6.91 7.42
N ALA A 191 5.35 -5.59 7.63
CA ALA A 191 6.64 -4.94 7.53
C ALA A 191 7.65 -5.48 8.55
N LEU A 192 7.27 -5.55 9.82
CA LEU A 192 8.13 -6.02 10.91
C LEU A 192 8.51 -7.48 10.74
N ASN A 193 7.55 -8.36 10.47
CA ASN A 193 7.80 -9.79 10.28
C ASN A 193 8.66 -10.09 9.05
N GLY A 194 8.49 -9.32 7.98
CA GLY A 194 9.27 -9.47 6.75
C GLY A 194 10.60 -8.73 6.75
N GLY A 195 10.90 -7.90 7.74
CA GLY A 195 12.06 -7.01 7.75
C GLY A 195 12.02 -5.99 6.61
N TRP A 196 10.80 -5.57 6.19
CA TRP A 196 10.60 -4.67 5.07
C TRP A 196 10.68 -3.21 5.52
N SER A 197 11.37 -2.37 4.74
CA SER A 197 11.42 -0.92 4.97
C SER A 197 10.23 -0.16 4.35
N GLY A 198 9.33 -0.84 3.65
CA GLY A 198 8.15 -0.26 3.05
C GLY A 198 7.17 -1.34 2.59
N VAL A 199 5.89 -1.04 2.69
CA VAL A 199 4.78 -1.91 2.26
C VAL A 199 3.83 -1.08 1.42
N GLN A 200 3.50 -1.56 0.25
CA GLN A 200 2.46 -0.97 -0.60
C GLN A 200 1.15 -1.73 -0.40
N LEU A 201 0.11 -1.01 -0.04
CA LEU A 201 -1.23 -1.58 0.07
C LEU A 201 -1.84 -1.72 -1.32
N ARG A 202 -2.49 -2.86 -1.55
CA ARG A 202 -3.25 -3.07 -2.77
C ARG A 202 -4.52 -2.23 -2.73
N LYS A 203 -4.72 -1.41 -3.75
CA LYS A 203 -5.98 -0.69 -3.95
C LYS A 203 -7.03 -1.61 -4.58
N SER A 204 -8.27 -1.44 -4.20
CA SER A 204 -9.41 -2.10 -4.83
C SER A 204 -10.52 -1.09 -5.08
N VAL A 205 -11.23 -1.24 -6.20
CA VAL A 205 -12.38 -0.40 -6.53
C VAL A 205 -13.59 -0.92 -5.77
N VAL A 206 -14.18 -0.10 -4.91
CA VAL A 206 -15.28 -0.49 -4.01
C VAL A 206 -16.60 -0.69 -4.78
N ASN A 207 -16.78 0.03 -5.88
CA ASN A 207 -18.02 0.10 -6.65
C ASN A 207 -17.89 -0.52 -8.05
N CYS A 208 -17.08 -1.58 -8.17
CA CYS A 208 -16.84 -2.25 -9.46
C CYS A 208 -18.09 -2.85 -10.11
N GLU A 209 -19.17 -3.06 -9.35
CA GLU A 209 -20.43 -3.61 -9.85
C GLU A 209 -21.36 -2.55 -10.48
N LEU A 210 -21.09 -1.25 -10.28
CA LEU A 210 -21.98 -0.19 -10.73
C LEU A 210 -21.99 0.02 -12.24
N ASN A 211 -20.87 -0.16 -12.92
CA ASN A 211 -20.77 -0.03 -14.37
C ASN A 211 -19.51 -0.72 -14.93
N GLN A 212 -19.46 -0.88 -16.27
CA GLN A 212 -18.38 -1.56 -16.96
C GLN A 212 -17.02 -0.86 -16.77
N ILE A 213 -16.98 0.47 -16.69
CA ILE A 213 -15.75 1.24 -16.51
C ILE A 213 -15.14 0.94 -15.14
N ALA A 214 -15.96 0.94 -14.08
CA ALA A 214 -15.50 0.58 -12.73
C ALA A 214 -15.02 -0.88 -12.65
N ALA A 215 -15.67 -1.79 -13.38
CA ALA A 215 -15.24 -3.17 -13.49
C ALA A 215 -13.87 -3.30 -14.20
N TYR A 216 -13.64 -2.57 -15.27
CA TYR A 216 -12.33 -2.53 -15.95
C TYR A 216 -11.22 -1.97 -15.05
N GLN A 217 -11.48 -0.87 -14.34
CA GLN A 217 -10.54 -0.31 -13.36
C GLN A 217 -10.20 -1.31 -12.25
N ALA A 218 -11.21 -2.05 -11.76
CA ALA A 218 -10.99 -3.08 -10.76
C ALA A 218 -10.11 -4.23 -11.29
N MET A 219 -10.29 -4.62 -12.56
CA MET A 219 -9.44 -5.63 -13.22
C MET A 219 -8.01 -5.14 -13.39
N GLU A 220 -7.80 -3.89 -13.83
CA GLU A 220 -6.49 -3.29 -13.98
C GLU A 220 -5.74 -3.26 -12.63
N MET A 221 -6.38 -2.74 -11.57
CA MET A 221 -5.80 -2.73 -10.24
C MET A 221 -5.57 -4.11 -9.62
N ALA A 222 -6.22 -5.15 -10.16
CA ALA A 222 -6.02 -6.52 -9.70
C ALA A 222 -4.81 -7.20 -10.33
N MET A 223 -4.28 -6.65 -11.44
CA MET A 223 -3.13 -7.19 -12.17
C MET A 223 -1.78 -6.59 -11.72
N ASP A 224 -1.79 -5.43 -11.04
CA ASP A 224 -0.63 -4.80 -10.42
C ASP A 224 -0.31 -5.41 -9.03
#